data_d6c218463885c11888b4529b074a18c5
#
_entry.id   d6c218463885c11888b4529b074a18c5
#
_cell.length_a   1.000
_cell.length_b   1.000
_cell.length_c   1.000
_cell.angle_alpha   90.00
_cell.angle_beta   90.00
_cell.angle_gamma   90.00
#
_symmetry.space_group_name_H-M   'P 1'
#
loop_
_entity.id
_entity.type
_entity.pdbx_description
1 polymer ?
#
loop_
_entity_poly.entity_id
_entity_poly.type
_entity_poly.pdbx_seq_one_letter_code
_entity_poly.pdbx_strand_id
1 'polypeptide(L)'
;LSWREMFTDPKLQSLIETGLERNIDLNVARLRVEAAEATLLTTKLSYLPSLGLNAEGNANKHDGATAKTYNVGASASWELDIFGKLTAAKRGAAAALQGSRAYRQAVQTQLVATIADSYYTLAMLDAQMAISNQTLENWRTTVRTLEALKKVGKSNEAGVLQAKANVMQLEASLLSIRRSISETENALSTILAMPSHSIGRSNLAEAVFPDTVSIGVPLQLLSNRPDVRQAEMELA
;
A
#
# COMPACT_ATOMS: atom_id res chain seq x y z
N LEU A 1 7.50 -10.08 -16.38
CA LEU A 1 8.38 -8.94 -16.13
C LEU A 1 8.42 -8.65 -14.64
N SER A 2 9.62 -8.54 -14.08
CA SER A 2 9.81 -8.09 -12.71
C SER A 2 9.59 -6.56 -12.64
N TRP A 3 9.12 -6.05 -11.51
CA TRP A 3 9.00 -4.60 -11.31
C TRP A 3 10.35 -3.87 -11.47
N ARG A 4 11.49 -4.54 -11.19
CA ARG A 4 12.84 -3.99 -11.41
C ARG A 4 13.19 -3.84 -12.89
N GLU A 5 12.65 -4.70 -13.74
CA GLU A 5 12.82 -4.59 -15.20
C GLU A 5 11.90 -3.51 -15.80
N MET A 6 10.75 -3.30 -15.17
CA MET A 6 9.77 -2.29 -15.59
C MET A 6 10.20 -0.88 -15.19
N PHE A 7 10.72 -0.70 -13.97
CA PHE A 7 11.14 0.58 -13.43
C PHE A 7 12.65 0.66 -13.32
N THR A 8 13.29 1.33 -14.27
CA THR A 8 14.76 1.43 -14.37
C THR A 8 15.36 2.55 -13.52
N ASP A 9 14.55 3.48 -12.99
CA ASP A 9 15.02 4.57 -12.15
C ASP A 9 15.47 4.06 -10.76
N PRO A 10 16.77 4.24 -10.40
CA PRO A 10 17.30 3.73 -9.14
C PRO A 10 16.68 4.39 -7.90
N LYS A 11 16.21 5.65 -8.01
CA LYS A 11 15.53 6.32 -6.89
C LYS A 11 14.15 5.70 -6.64
N LEU A 12 13.40 5.41 -7.72
CA LEU A 12 12.12 4.71 -7.61
C LEU A 12 12.33 3.29 -7.07
N GLN A 13 13.33 2.58 -7.55
CA GLN A 13 13.64 1.23 -7.04
C GLN A 13 13.93 1.23 -5.54
N SER A 14 14.71 2.17 -5.05
CA SER A 14 15.00 2.33 -3.61
C SER A 14 13.74 2.63 -2.79
N LEU A 15 12.82 3.46 -3.29
CA LEU A 15 11.54 3.74 -2.64
C LEU A 15 10.65 2.49 -2.59
N ILE A 16 10.58 1.72 -3.68
CA ILE A 16 9.83 0.47 -3.72
C ILE A 16 10.41 -0.53 -2.71
N GLU A 17 11.73 -0.69 -2.65
CA GLU A 17 12.38 -1.57 -1.67
C GLU A 17 12.07 -1.16 -0.23
N THR A 18 12.16 0.13 0.07
CA THR A 18 11.78 0.67 1.39
C THR A 18 10.32 0.39 1.72
N GLY A 19 9.41 0.57 0.75
CA GLY A 19 7.99 0.27 0.91
C GLY A 19 7.75 -1.22 1.17
N LEU A 20 8.41 -2.11 0.43
CA LEU A 20 8.28 -3.56 0.60
C LEU A 20 8.80 -4.04 1.96
N GLU A 21 9.74 -3.33 2.58
CA GLU A 21 10.26 -3.67 3.91
C GLU A 21 9.40 -3.10 5.04
N ARG A 22 8.93 -1.85 4.91
CA ARG A 22 8.38 -1.08 6.02
C ARG A 22 6.87 -0.90 5.99
N ASN A 23 6.23 -1.07 4.83
CA ASN A 23 4.80 -0.81 4.71
C ASN A 23 3.98 -1.63 5.70
N ILE A 24 3.07 -0.95 6.42
CA ILE A 24 2.26 -1.55 7.49
C ILE A 24 1.27 -2.57 6.91
N ASP A 25 0.59 -2.25 5.81
CA ASP A 25 -0.42 -3.13 5.23
C ASP A 25 0.20 -4.43 4.71
N LEU A 26 1.41 -4.36 4.11
CA LEU A 26 2.13 -5.55 3.68
C LEU A 26 2.59 -6.40 4.87
N ASN A 27 2.99 -5.78 5.98
CA ASN A 27 3.33 -6.49 7.22
C ASN A 27 2.09 -7.16 7.82
N VAL A 28 0.94 -6.49 7.84
CA VAL A 28 -0.34 -7.10 8.26
C VAL A 28 -0.69 -8.28 7.36
N ALA A 29 -0.50 -8.17 6.04
CA ALA A 29 -0.73 -9.28 5.12
C ALA A 29 0.22 -10.47 5.37
N ARG A 30 1.48 -10.22 5.75
CA ARG A 30 2.44 -11.28 6.17
C ARG A 30 1.96 -12.00 7.43
N LEU A 31 1.56 -11.23 8.46
CA LEU A 31 1.04 -11.80 9.71
C LEU A 31 -0.24 -12.63 9.50
N ARG A 32 -1.10 -12.22 8.55
CA ARG A 32 -2.28 -13.03 8.17
C ARG A 32 -1.88 -14.39 7.59
N VAL A 33 -0.83 -14.45 6.79
CA VAL A 33 -0.30 -15.73 6.28
C VAL A 33 0.21 -16.60 7.43
N GLU A 34 0.97 -16.04 8.37
CA GLU A 34 1.48 -16.77 9.54
C GLU A 34 0.32 -17.29 10.42
N ALA A 35 -0.72 -16.48 10.63
CA ALA A 35 -1.91 -16.89 11.37
C ALA A 35 -2.64 -18.05 10.65
N ALA A 36 -2.76 -18.00 9.32
CA ALA A 36 -3.35 -19.07 8.54
C ALA A 36 -2.49 -20.37 8.57
N GLU A 37 -1.16 -20.25 8.60
CA GLU A 37 -0.25 -21.38 8.77
C GLU A 37 -0.40 -22.04 10.15
N ALA A 38 -0.52 -21.22 11.21
CA ALA A 38 -0.79 -21.72 12.57
C ALA A 38 -2.16 -22.43 12.65
N THR A 39 -3.19 -21.86 12.00
CA THR A 39 -4.53 -22.48 11.93
C THR A 39 -4.48 -23.82 11.20
N LEU A 40 -3.77 -23.91 10.09
CA LEU A 40 -3.59 -25.18 9.38
C LEU A 40 -2.83 -26.21 10.24
N LEU A 41 -1.81 -25.78 10.98
CA LEU A 41 -1.08 -26.63 11.92
C LEU A 41 -2.01 -27.15 13.02
N THR A 42 -2.80 -26.29 13.66
CA THR A 42 -3.79 -26.68 14.68
C THR A 42 -4.78 -27.70 14.12
N THR A 43 -5.28 -27.47 12.91
CA THR A 43 -6.21 -28.42 12.24
C THR A 43 -5.53 -29.77 11.95
N LYS A 44 -4.25 -29.78 11.61
CA LYS A 44 -3.47 -31.03 11.45
C LYS A 44 -3.29 -31.74 12.79
N LEU A 45 -3.05 -31.01 13.89
CA LEU A 45 -2.89 -31.58 15.22
C LEU A 45 -4.20 -32.14 15.77
N SER A 46 -5.37 -31.72 15.28
CA SER A 46 -6.68 -32.27 15.69
C SER A 46 -6.86 -33.75 15.33
N TYR A 47 -5.99 -34.34 14.52
CA TYR A 47 -5.94 -35.79 14.27
C TYR A 47 -5.26 -36.57 15.42
N LEU A 48 -4.57 -35.89 16.32
CA LEU A 48 -3.92 -36.49 17.47
C LEU A 48 -4.88 -36.47 18.69
N PRO A 49 -4.74 -37.45 19.62
CA PRO A 49 -5.50 -37.40 20.87
C PRO A 49 -5.11 -36.17 21.70
N SER A 50 -6.09 -35.50 22.27
CA SER A 50 -5.87 -34.41 23.23
C SER A 50 -5.73 -34.99 24.63
N LEU A 51 -4.74 -34.49 25.38
CA LEU A 51 -4.48 -34.84 26.78
C LEU A 51 -4.73 -33.60 27.64
N GLY A 52 -5.58 -33.73 28.64
CA GLY A 52 -5.88 -32.70 29.62
C GLY A 52 -5.45 -33.12 31.00
N LEU A 53 -4.84 -32.21 31.76
CA LEU A 53 -4.59 -32.34 33.18
C LEU A 53 -5.38 -31.24 33.88
N ASN A 54 -6.18 -31.61 34.89
CA ASN A 54 -6.93 -30.66 35.70
C ASN A 54 -6.59 -30.86 37.17
N ALA A 55 -6.36 -29.75 37.86
CA ALA A 55 -6.20 -29.72 39.30
C ALA A 55 -7.13 -28.62 39.86
N GLU A 56 -7.99 -28.98 40.74
CA GLU A 56 -8.98 -28.09 41.33
C GLU A 56 -8.93 -28.17 42.86
N GLY A 57 -8.90 -27.03 43.51
CA GLY A 57 -8.96 -26.92 44.97
C GLY A 57 -10.15 -26.04 45.38
N ASN A 58 -11.08 -26.59 46.15
CA ASN A 58 -12.21 -25.87 46.71
C ASN A 58 -12.11 -25.78 48.23
N ALA A 59 -12.36 -24.60 48.79
CA ALA A 59 -12.47 -24.39 50.23
C ALA A 59 -13.86 -23.79 50.54
N ASN A 60 -14.70 -24.56 51.18
CA ASN A 60 -16.02 -24.13 51.61
C ASN A 60 -16.05 -23.93 53.12
N LYS A 61 -16.48 -22.77 53.59
CA LYS A 61 -16.68 -22.47 55.01
C LYS A 61 -18.18 -22.47 55.34
N HIS A 62 -18.59 -23.37 56.21
CA HIS A 62 -19.96 -23.44 56.69
C HIS A 62 -19.94 -23.67 58.25
N ASP A 63 -20.70 -22.87 58.98
CA ASP A 63 -20.81 -22.94 60.44
C ASP A 63 -19.48 -22.95 61.22
N GLY A 64 -18.49 -22.18 60.79
CA GLY A 64 -17.17 -22.06 61.42
C GLY A 64 -16.18 -23.18 61.08
N ALA A 65 -16.60 -24.21 60.36
CA ALA A 65 -15.73 -25.26 59.81
C ALA A 65 -15.35 -25.00 58.37
N THR A 66 -14.08 -25.23 58.00
CA THR A 66 -13.60 -25.12 56.66
C THR A 66 -13.35 -26.51 56.06
N ALA A 67 -14.17 -26.90 55.06
CA ALA A 67 -13.94 -28.12 54.32
C ALA A 67 -13.08 -27.77 53.06
N LYS A 68 -11.98 -28.48 52.87
CA LYS A 68 -11.09 -28.36 51.71
C LYS A 68 -11.17 -29.63 50.87
N THR A 69 -11.45 -29.49 49.60
CA THR A 69 -11.49 -30.60 48.64
C THR A 69 -10.48 -30.35 47.55
N TYR A 70 -9.67 -31.33 47.23
CA TYR A 70 -8.69 -31.27 46.11
C TYR A 70 -9.02 -32.38 45.14
N ASN A 71 -9.18 -32.02 43.87
CA ASN A 71 -9.38 -32.96 42.77
C ASN A 71 -8.23 -32.82 41.80
N VAL A 72 -7.61 -33.94 41.45
CA VAL A 72 -6.61 -34.00 40.37
C VAL A 72 -7.06 -35.08 39.41
N GLY A 73 -7.15 -34.70 38.14
CA GLY A 73 -7.63 -35.62 37.10
C GLY A 73 -6.78 -35.50 35.85
N ALA A 74 -6.68 -36.60 35.12
CA ALA A 74 -6.15 -36.63 33.75
C ALA A 74 -7.27 -37.12 32.84
N SER A 75 -7.41 -36.48 31.67
CA SER A 75 -8.37 -36.87 30.64
C SER A 75 -7.66 -37.03 29.30
N ALA A 76 -8.10 -38.01 28.51
CA ALA A 76 -7.66 -38.17 27.12
C ALA A 76 -8.90 -38.24 26.24
N SER A 77 -8.93 -37.49 25.15
CA SER A 77 -9.99 -37.59 24.17
C SER A 77 -9.42 -37.66 22.76
N TRP A 78 -10.03 -38.45 21.92
CA TRP A 78 -9.61 -38.62 20.52
C TRP A 78 -10.83 -38.70 19.61
N GLU A 79 -10.84 -37.86 18.57
CA GLU A 79 -11.90 -37.85 17.57
C GLU A 79 -11.41 -38.61 16.32
N LEU A 80 -12.07 -39.73 15.99
CA LEU A 80 -11.80 -40.49 14.78
C LEU A 80 -12.57 -39.85 13.60
N ASP A 81 -11.89 -39.61 12.50
CA ASP A 81 -12.44 -38.93 11.29
C ASP A 81 -13.22 -39.91 10.39
N ILE A 82 -14.26 -40.55 10.94
CA ILE A 82 -15.08 -41.54 10.20
C ILE A 82 -15.87 -40.90 9.05
N PHE A 83 -16.35 -39.69 9.25
CA PHE A 83 -17.21 -38.97 8.28
C PHE A 83 -16.46 -37.87 7.54
N GLY A 84 -15.14 -37.76 7.65
CA GLY A 84 -14.34 -36.78 6.92
C GLY A 84 -14.41 -35.34 7.44
N LYS A 85 -14.93 -35.11 8.66
CA LYS A 85 -15.02 -33.77 9.28
C LYS A 85 -13.66 -33.11 9.42
N LEU A 86 -12.69 -33.84 9.98
CA LEU A 86 -11.32 -33.33 10.17
C LEU A 86 -10.59 -33.15 8.83
N THR A 87 -10.85 -34.06 7.89
CA THR A 87 -10.33 -34.00 6.52
C THR A 87 -10.85 -32.76 5.78
N ALA A 88 -12.17 -32.49 5.87
CA ALA A 88 -12.77 -31.29 5.31
C ALA A 88 -12.21 -30.00 5.95
N ALA A 89 -12.13 -29.97 7.28
CA ALA A 89 -11.53 -28.83 8.01
C ALA A 89 -10.08 -28.55 7.60
N LYS A 90 -9.26 -29.60 7.43
CA LYS A 90 -7.89 -29.46 6.95
C LYS A 90 -7.81 -28.94 5.51
N ARG A 91 -8.69 -29.39 4.62
CA ARG A 91 -8.75 -28.87 3.24
C ARG A 91 -9.16 -27.41 3.23
N GLY A 92 -10.18 -27.01 3.98
CA GLY A 92 -10.59 -25.62 4.13
C GLY A 92 -9.49 -24.74 4.71
N ALA A 93 -8.77 -25.18 5.74
CA ALA A 93 -7.64 -24.44 6.31
C ALA A 93 -6.47 -24.32 5.30
N ALA A 94 -6.23 -25.34 4.48
CA ALA A 94 -5.21 -25.28 3.43
C ALA A 94 -5.61 -24.31 2.30
N ALA A 95 -6.88 -24.27 1.90
CA ALA A 95 -7.41 -23.32 0.94
C ALA A 95 -7.30 -21.88 1.49
N ALA A 96 -7.71 -21.65 2.75
CA ALA A 96 -7.58 -20.35 3.41
C ALA A 96 -6.13 -19.85 3.49
N LEU A 97 -5.16 -20.74 3.71
CA LEU A 97 -3.73 -20.38 3.64
C LEU A 97 -3.32 -19.93 2.23
N GLN A 98 -3.75 -20.65 1.19
CA GLN A 98 -3.46 -20.25 -0.19
C GLN A 98 -4.13 -18.90 -0.55
N GLY A 99 -5.38 -18.68 -0.11
CA GLY A 99 -6.07 -17.42 -0.23
C GLY A 99 -5.32 -16.26 0.45
N SER A 100 -4.81 -16.49 1.67
CA SER A 100 -4.00 -15.49 2.40
C SER A 100 -2.69 -15.16 1.68
N ARG A 101 -2.04 -16.15 1.05
CA ARG A 101 -0.83 -15.94 0.24
C ARG A 101 -1.12 -15.13 -1.02
N ALA A 102 -2.24 -15.43 -1.69
CA ALA A 102 -2.69 -14.67 -2.85
C ALA A 102 -3.02 -13.22 -2.48
N TYR A 103 -3.72 -12.99 -1.36
CA TYR A 103 -3.99 -11.66 -0.81
C TYR A 103 -2.70 -10.87 -0.53
N ARG A 104 -1.70 -11.49 0.13
CA ARG A 104 -0.39 -10.84 0.34
C ARG A 104 0.25 -10.42 -0.97
N GLN A 105 0.19 -11.25 -2.01
CA GLN A 105 0.72 -10.92 -3.34
C GLN A 105 -0.04 -9.75 -3.97
N ALA A 106 -1.37 -9.69 -3.83
CA ALA A 106 -2.18 -8.57 -4.30
C ALA A 106 -1.79 -7.26 -3.62
N VAL A 107 -1.66 -7.26 -2.29
CA VAL A 107 -1.20 -6.09 -1.50
C VAL A 107 0.19 -5.64 -1.94
N GLN A 108 1.11 -6.56 -2.16
CA GLN A 108 2.46 -6.26 -2.63
C GLN A 108 2.45 -5.60 -4.02
N THR A 109 1.66 -6.12 -4.95
CA THR A 109 1.54 -5.56 -6.30
C THR A 109 0.92 -4.16 -6.27
N GLN A 110 -0.15 -3.99 -5.48
CA GLN A 110 -0.80 -2.69 -5.30
C GLN A 110 0.15 -1.66 -4.67
N LEU A 111 0.95 -2.06 -3.68
CA LEU A 111 1.94 -1.19 -3.05
C LEU A 111 2.97 -0.68 -4.06
N VAL A 112 3.53 -1.58 -4.88
CA VAL A 112 4.49 -1.19 -5.93
C VAL A 112 3.86 -0.22 -6.92
N ALA A 113 2.64 -0.47 -7.37
CA ALA A 113 1.92 0.41 -8.29
C ALA A 113 1.68 1.79 -7.66
N THR A 114 1.21 1.85 -6.40
CA THR A 114 0.93 3.11 -5.71
C THR A 114 2.19 3.95 -5.48
N ILE A 115 3.33 3.31 -5.15
CA ILE A 115 4.62 4.02 -5.01
C ILE A 115 5.06 4.59 -6.35
N ALA A 116 4.96 3.81 -7.44
CA ALA A 116 5.32 4.26 -8.78
C ALA A 116 4.43 5.41 -9.26
N ASP A 117 3.11 5.31 -9.10
CA ASP A 117 2.16 6.37 -9.43
C ASP A 117 2.46 7.68 -8.68
N SER A 118 2.70 7.58 -7.37
CA SER A 118 3.04 8.74 -6.55
C SER A 118 4.37 9.38 -6.99
N TYR A 119 5.36 8.56 -7.30
CA TYR A 119 6.68 9.02 -7.77
C TYR A 119 6.57 9.78 -9.10
N TYR A 120 5.89 9.21 -10.10
CA TYR A 120 5.72 9.87 -11.39
C TYR A 120 4.78 11.07 -11.33
N THR A 121 3.79 11.06 -10.43
CA THR A 121 2.97 12.24 -10.13
C THR A 121 3.84 13.39 -9.60
N LEU A 122 4.77 13.12 -8.69
CA LEU A 122 5.72 14.12 -8.19
C LEU A 122 6.63 14.65 -9.31
N ALA A 123 7.16 13.76 -10.16
CA ALA A 123 8.00 14.17 -11.29
C ALA A 123 7.22 15.05 -12.31
N MET A 124 5.95 14.72 -12.56
CA MET A 124 5.05 15.53 -13.37
C MET A 124 4.79 16.91 -12.77
N LEU A 125 4.52 16.97 -11.46
CA LEU A 125 4.29 18.24 -10.76
C LEU A 125 5.53 19.14 -10.77
N ASP A 126 6.74 18.57 -10.65
CA ASP A 126 8.00 19.34 -10.79
C ASP A 126 8.16 19.92 -12.19
N ALA A 127 7.90 19.13 -13.23
CA ALA A 127 7.93 19.59 -14.61
C ALA A 127 6.90 20.72 -14.84
N GLN A 128 5.68 20.55 -14.32
CA GLN A 128 4.64 21.57 -14.38
C GLN A 128 5.04 22.86 -13.63
N MET A 129 5.67 22.73 -12.47
CA MET A 129 6.18 23.87 -11.70
C MET A 129 7.29 24.61 -12.47
N ALA A 130 8.20 23.90 -13.12
CA ALA A 130 9.26 24.50 -13.94
C ALA A 130 8.69 25.30 -15.12
N ILE A 131 7.75 24.71 -15.88
CA ILE A 131 7.06 25.39 -16.99
C ILE A 131 6.28 26.61 -16.48
N SER A 132 5.55 26.48 -15.38
CA SER A 132 4.78 27.58 -14.81
C SER A 132 5.66 28.73 -14.32
N ASN A 133 6.81 28.45 -13.72
CA ASN A 133 7.80 29.47 -13.34
C ASN A 133 8.36 30.20 -14.57
N GLN A 134 8.71 29.48 -15.65
CA GLN A 134 9.16 30.09 -16.89
C GLN A 134 8.08 30.97 -17.51
N THR A 135 6.84 30.52 -17.51
CA THR A 135 5.69 31.27 -18.01
C THR A 135 5.43 32.53 -17.15
N LEU A 136 5.61 32.44 -15.85
CA LEU A 136 5.49 33.58 -14.95
C LEU A 136 6.51 34.68 -15.27
N GLU A 137 7.77 34.32 -15.52
CA GLU A 137 8.79 35.30 -15.91
C GLU A 137 8.50 35.94 -17.27
N ASN A 138 7.97 35.19 -18.22
CA ASN A 138 7.52 35.74 -19.51
C ASN A 138 6.37 36.76 -19.31
N TRP A 139 5.37 36.45 -18.49
CA TRP A 139 4.28 37.37 -18.17
C TRP A 139 4.75 38.61 -17.42
N ARG A 140 5.67 38.48 -16.47
CA ARG A 140 6.29 39.62 -15.77
C ARG A 140 7.05 40.54 -16.73
N THR A 141 7.71 39.97 -17.72
CA THR A 141 8.37 40.73 -18.79
C THR A 141 7.34 41.45 -19.68
N THR A 142 6.24 40.76 -20.01
CA THR A 142 5.12 41.35 -20.76
C THR A 142 4.49 42.53 -20.01
N VAL A 143 4.28 42.43 -18.70
CA VAL A 143 3.77 43.55 -17.87
C VAL A 143 4.71 44.72 -17.95
N ARG A 144 6.02 44.52 -17.75
CA ARG A 144 7.04 45.60 -17.85
C ARG A 144 7.00 46.29 -19.20
N THR A 145 6.90 45.53 -20.28
CA THR A 145 6.82 46.06 -21.66
C THR A 145 5.55 46.88 -21.88
N LEU A 146 4.39 46.36 -21.44
CA LEU A 146 3.11 47.07 -21.58
C LEU A 146 3.07 48.37 -20.76
N GLU A 147 3.67 48.36 -19.55
CA GLU A 147 3.81 49.56 -18.73
C GLU A 147 4.70 50.62 -19.39
N ALA A 148 5.80 50.19 -20.02
CA ALA A 148 6.67 51.10 -20.80
C ALA A 148 5.96 51.69 -22.02
N LEU A 149 5.24 50.86 -22.79
CA LEU A 149 4.43 51.28 -23.94
C LEU A 149 3.30 52.22 -23.52
N LYS A 150 2.67 52.00 -22.38
CA LYS A 150 1.65 52.90 -21.81
C LYS A 150 2.22 54.30 -21.53
N LYS A 151 3.46 54.37 -20.95
CA LYS A 151 4.10 55.66 -20.64
C LYS A 151 4.35 56.51 -21.91
N VAL A 152 4.55 55.89 -23.06
CA VAL A 152 4.75 56.57 -24.36
C VAL A 152 3.46 56.68 -25.22
N GLY A 153 2.30 56.36 -24.60
CA GLY A 153 0.99 56.48 -25.27
C GLY A 153 0.66 55.39 -26.30
N LYS A 154 1.48 54.29 -26.38
CA LYS A 154 1.32 53.19 -27.33
C LYS A 154 0.59 51.96 -26.80
N SER A 155 0.12 52.02 -25.54
CA SER A 155 -0.70 50.98 -24.90
C SER A 155 -1.73 51.62 -23.95
N ASN A 156 -2.78 50.88 -23.58
CA ASN A 156 -3.81 51.32 -22.66
C ASN A 156 -3.69 50.62 -21.29
N GLU A 157 -4.38 51.18 -20.31
CA GLU A 157 -4.43 50.63 -18.95
C GLU A 157 -5.04 49.22 -18.87
N ALA A 158 -6.05 48.96 -19.71
CA ALA A 158 -6.74 47.66 -19.71
C ALA A 158 -5.80 46.50 -20.05
N GLY A 159 -4.89 46.70 -21.04
CA GLY A 159 -3.87 45.69 -21.39
C GLY A 159 -2.89 45.42 -20.26
N VAL A 160 -2.46 46.46 -19.52
CA VAL A 160 -1.57 46.32 -18.37
C VAL A 160 -2.27 45.55 -17.22
N LEU A 161 -3.53 45.91 -16.93
CA LEU A 161 -4.30 45.25 -15.87
C LEU A 161 -4.57 43.79 -16.20
N GLN A 162 -4.90 43.49 -17.47
CA GLN A 162 -5.09 42.12 -17.93
C GLN A 162 -3.80 41.28 -17.76
N ALA A 163 -2.66 41.83 -18.14
CA ALA A 163 -1.36 41.14 -17.99
C ALA A 163 -1.00 40.91 -16.50
N LYS A 164 -1.27 41.89 -15.63
CA LYS A 164 -1.12 41.74 -14.18
C LYS A 164 -2.06 40.66 -13.59
N ALA A 165 -3.31 40.61 -14.06
CA ALA A 165 -4.24 39.56 -13.62
C ALA A 165 -3.74 38.16 -14.00
N ASN A 166 -3.16 38.00 -15.20
CA ASN A 166 -2.54 36.72 -15.62
C ASN A 166 -1.35 36.34 -14.73
N VAL A 167 -0.51 37.31 -14.34
CA VAL A 167 0.59 37.09 -13.37
C VAL A 167 0.03 36.57 -12.05
N MET A 168 -0.96 37.24 -11.46
CA MET A 168 -1.56 36.86 -10.18
C MET A 168 -2.22 35.47 -10.24
N GLN A 169 -2.91 35.16 -11.35
CA GLN A 169 -3.51 33.85 -11.55
C GLN A 169 -2.46 32.74 -11.63
N LEU A 170 -1.34 32.99 -12.29
CA LEU A 170 -0.26 32.04 -12.40
C LEU A 170 0.49 31.85 -11.08
N GLU A 171 0.68 32.92 -10.30
CA GLU A 171 1.23 32.85 -8.94
C GLU A 171 0.33 32.00 -8.01
N ALA A 172 -0.98 32.16 -8.08
CA ALA A 172 -1.94 31.34 -7.35
C ALA A 172 -1.86 29.85 -7.78
N SER A 173 -1.73 29.59 -9.09
CA SER A 173 -1.54 28.24 -9.62
C SER A 173 -0.24 27.58 -9.11
N LEU A 174 0.86 28.34 -9.03
CA LEU A 174 2.13 27.86 -8.48
C LEU A 174 2.02 27.47 -7.01
N LEU A 175 1.25 28.19 -6.21
CA LEU A 175 0.98 27.83 -4.81
C LEU A 175 0.20 26.51 -4.72
N SER A 176 -0.78 26.31 -5.62
CA SER A 176 -1.53 25.05 -5.72
C SER A 176 -0.64 23.88 -6.08
N ILE A 177 0.26 24.05 -7.06
CA ILE A 177 1.24 22.99 -7.45
C ILE A 177 2.15 22.63 -6.28
N ARG A 178 2.69 23.62 -5.57
CA ARG A 178 3.54 23.38 -4.38
C ARG A 178 2.79 22.62 -3.29
N ARG A 179 1.53 22.96 -3.07
CA ARG A 179 0.67 22.25 -2.12
C ARG A 179 0.50 20.79 -2.54
N SER A 180 0.18 20.54 -3.82
CA SER A 180 0.03 19.17 -4.33
C SER A 180 1.30 18.34 -4.20
N ILE A 181 2.48 18.95 -4.43
CA ILE A 181 3.78 18.28 -4.19
C ILE A 181 3.90 17.87 -2.73
N SER A 182 3.67 18.79 -1.79
CA SER A 182 3.77 18.49 -0.35
C SER A 182 2.76 17.43 0.10
N GLU A 183 1.52 17.48 -0.38
CA GLU A 183 0.48 16.48 -0.09
C GLU A 183 0.89 15.09 -0.62
N THR A 184 1.44 15.01 -1.83
CA THR A 184 1.89 13.74 -2.43
C THR A 184 3.13 13.20 -1.70
N GLU A 185 4.09 14.04 -1.33
CA GLU A 185 5.26 13.65 -0.53
C GLU A 185 4.86 13.11 0.84
N ASN A 186 3.88 13.74 1.50
CA ASN A 186 3.34 13.28 2.78
C ASN A 186 2.62 11.93 2.65
N ALA A 187 1.81 11.77 1.61
CA ALA A 187 1.11 10.52 1.33
C ALA A 187 2.12 9.38 1.07
N LEU A 188 3.13 9.63 0.25
CA LEU A 188 4.18 8.65 -0.05
C LEU A 188 5.01 8.31 1.20
N SER A 189 5.37 9.31 2.02
CA SER A 189 6.07 9.09 3.30
C SER A 189 5.25 8.18 4.24
N THR A 190 3.92 8.36 4.27
CA THR A 190 3.02 7.51 5.06
C THR A 190 3.02 6.07 4.54
N ILE A 191 2.97 5.87 3.24
CA ILE A 191 3.04 4.53 2.60
C ILE A 191 4.36 3.83 2.93
N LEU A 192 5.47 4.59 2.98
CA LEU A 192 6.80 4.11 3.34
C LEU A 192 7.00 3.91 4.86
N ALA A 193 5.99 4.23 5.68
CA ALA A 193 6.07 4.26 7.15
C ALA A 193 7.26 5.09 7.66
N MET A 194 7.46 6.27 7.07
CA MET A 194 8.53 7.21 7.40
C MET A 194 7.94 8.57 7.83
N PRO A 195 8.66 9.36 8.64
CA PRO A 195 8.30 10.75 8.87
C PRO A 195 8.22 11.53 7.54
N SER A 196 7.33 12.52 7.48
CA SER A 196 7.21 13.40 6.31
C SER A 196 8.56 14.04 5.96
N HIS A 197 8.98 13.87 4.71
CA HIS A 197 10.21 14.42 4.18
C HIS A 197 10.11 14.63 2.67
N SER A 198 11.01 15.43 2.12
CA SER A 198 11.11 15.63 0.67
C SER A 198 11.63 14.36 -0.01
N ILE A 199 10.91 13.90 -1.02
CA ILE A 199 11.23 12.70 -1.79
C ILE A 199 12.15 13.05 -2.95
N GLY A 200 13.37 12.49 -2.93
CA GLY A 200 14.32 12.62 -4.03
C GLY A 200 13.83 11.89 -5.29
N ARG A 201 13.78 12.59 -6.43
CA ARG A 201 13.30 12.06 -7.70
C ARG A 201 14.15 12.49 -8.87
N SER A 202 14.04 11.75 -9.97
CA SER A 202 14.72 12.06 -11.23
C SER A 202 13.84 12.97 -12.09
N ASN A 203 14.46 13.64 -13.08
CA ASN A 203 13.70 14.48 -13.99
C ASN A 203 12.84 13.62 -14.90
N LEU A 204 11.58 14.00 -15.09
CA LEU A 204 10.64 13.29 -15.97
C LEU A 204 11.16 13.18 -17.43
N ALA A 205 11.91 14.18 -17.90
CA ALA A 205 12.49 14.17 -19.24
C ALA A 205 13.58 13.08 -19.44
N GLU A 206 14.15 12.54 -18.35
CA GLU A 206 15.17 11.50 -18.38
C GLU A 206 14.55 10.09 -18.13
N ALA A 207 13.23 10.03 -17.90
CA ALA A 207 12.55 8.77 -17.64
C ALA A 207 12.53 7.91 -18.91
N VAL A 208 13.05 6.70 -18.80
CA VAL A 208 13.02 5.69 -19.88
C VAL A 208 11.90 4.72 -19.57
N PHE A 209 10.92 4.67 -20.47
CA PHE A 209 9.82 3.71 -20.41
C PHE A 209 10.06 2.60 -21.44
N PRO A 210 9.67 1.34 -21.13
CA PRO A 210 9.78 0.26 -22.11
C PRO A 210 8.87 0.54 -23.31
N ASP A 211 9.42 0.46 -24.52
CA ASP A 211 8.72 0.78 -25.78
C ASP A 211 7.55 -0.16 -26.08
N THR A 212 7.57 -1.37 -25.54
CA THR A 212 6.51 -2.36 -25.72
C THR A 212 6.22 -3.12 -24.44
N VAL A 213 5.03 -2.99 -23.93
CA VAL A 213 4.48 -3.97 -22.97
C VAL A 213 3.76 -5.04 -23.80
N SER A 214 4.26 -6.27 -23.77
CA SER A 214 3.61 -7.40 -24.43
C SER A 214 2.18 -7.57 -23.92
N ILE A 215 1.21 -7.05 -24.67
CA ILE A 215 -0.21 -7.16 -24.40
C ILE A 215 -0.69 -8.48 -25.03
N GLY A 216 -0.34 -9.57 -24.40
CA GLY A 216 -0.97 -10.84 -24.68
C GLY A 216 -1.54 -11.37 -23.38
N VAL A 217 -2.85 -11.54 -23.29
CA VAL A 217 -3.49 -12.21 -22.17
C VAL A 217 -3.89 -13.62 -22.63
N PRO A 218 -2.99 -14.60 -22.65
CA PRO A 218 -3.41 -15.98 -22.70
C PRO A 218 -4.26 -16.23 -21.45
N LEU A 219 -5.33 -17.01 -21.57
CA LEU A 219 -6.16 -17.47 -20.44
C LEU A 219 -5.31 -17.98 -19.25
N GLN A 220 -4.11 -18.52 -19.53
CA GLN A 220 -3.13 -18.93 -18.53
C GLN A 220 -2.61 -17.82 -17.63
N LEU A 221 -2.66 -16.54 -18.04
CA LEU A 221 -2.28 -15.40 -17.18
C LEU A 221 -3.38 -15.04 -16.18
N LEU A 222 -4.65 -15.40 -16.43
CA LEU A 222 -5.74 -15.22 -15.47
C LEU A 222 -5.48 -16.03 -14.19
N SER A 223 -4.94 -17.24 -14.32
CA SER A 223 -4.58 -18.09 -13.17
C SER A 223 -3.41 -17.53 -12.33
N ASN A 224 -2.66 -16.55 -12.84
CA ASN A 224 -1.57 -15.89 -12.11
C ASN A 224 -2.04 -14.61 -11.40
N ARG A 225 -3.27 -14.14 -11.65
CA ARG A 225 -3.82 -12.97 -10.97
C ARG A 225 -4.15 -13.31 -9.52
N PRO A 226 -3.64 -12.53 -8.55
CA PRO A 226 -3.85 -12.82 -7.12
C PRO A 226 -5.31 -12.75 -6.69
N ASP A 227 -6.10 -11.84 -7.28
CA ASP A 227 -7.52 -11.67 -7.01
C ASP A 227 -8.36 -12.88 -7.49
N VAL A 228 -8.04 -13.42 -8.67
CA VAL A 228 -8.68 -14.65 -9.19
C VAL A 228 -8.32 -15.84 -8.30
N ARG A 229 -7.04 -16.00 -7.95
CA ARG A 229 -6.59 -17.07 -7.03
C ARG A 229 -7.26 -16.99 -5.66
N GLN A 230 -7.42 -15.79 -5.13
CA GLN A 230 -8.12 -15.61 -3.85
C GLN A 230 -9.56 -16.08 -3.96
N ALA A 231 -10.30 -15.66 -5.00
CA ALA A 231 -11.68 -16.07 -5.21
C ALA A 231 -11.83 -17.60 -5.44
N GLU A 232 -10.88 -18.23 -6.17
CA GLU A 232 -10.86 -19.69 -6.32
C GLU A 232 -10.69 -20.41 -4.98
N MET A 233 -9.82 -19.89 -4.10
CA MET A 233 -9.62 -20.50 -2.78
C MET A 233 -10.77 -20.28 -1.80
N GLU A 234 -11.61 -19.27 -2.03
CA GLU A 234 -12.83 -19.04 -1.25
C GLU A 234 -13.95 -20.01 -1.65
N LEU A 235 -13.90 -20.57 -2.87
CA LEU A 235 -14.87 -21.58 -3.37
C LEU A 235 -14.46 -23.02 -3.03
N ALA A 236 -13.23 -23.27 -2.59
CA ALA A 236 -12.69 -24.61 -2.33
C ALA A 236 -12.94 -25.07 -0.88
#